data_fdcd0379a79b61e08f107d780fb6b267
#
_entry.id   fdcd0379a79b61e08f107d780fb6b267
#
_cell.length_a   1.000
_cell.length_b   1.000
_cell.length_c   1.000
_cell.angle_alpha   90.00
_cell.angle_beta   90.00
_cell.angle_gamma   90.00
#
_symmetry.space_group_name_H-M   'P 1'
#
loop_
_entity.id
_entity.type
_entity.pdbx_description
1 polymer ?
#
loop_
_entity_poly.entity_id
_entity_poly.type
_entity_poly.pdbx_seq_one_letter_code
_entity_poly.pdbx_strand_id
1 'polypeptide(L)'
;LVVLGRGVGFPKMPYELTDLSRIERTFYDVNPKYFGMAADLPRPLVLACAEITERAEIELDCALNPNLPFTLADHLNFAAERLRKGIEISTPLAYDVRHLYPKETELAKQARELLAREAGLKLPDSEVVNIALHLINAEAEAGDMHSMMMTLKALSDVDGIVEKQLAITLNKESFSYSRFSMHLRYLVQRLASGR
;
A
#
# COMPACT_ATOMS: atom_id res chain seq x y z
N LEU A 1 -10.81 -6.68 16.77
CA LEU A 1 -12.00 -6.08 16.17
C LEU A 1 -11.95 -4.57 16.35
N VAL A 2 -12.14 -3.81 15.28
CA VAL A 2 -12.33 -2.34 15.30
C VAL A 2 -13.69 -2.04 14.68
N VAL A 3 -14.44 -1.13 15.29
CA VAL A 3 -15.77 -0.73 14.82
C VAL A 3 -15.77 0.79 14.56
N LEU A 4 -16.18 1.17 13.37
CA LEU A 4 -16.46 2.57 13.01
C LEU A 4 -17.97 2.83 12.99
N GLY A 5 -18.37 3.97 13.53
CA GLY A 5 -19.78 4.37 13.55
C GLY A 5 -19.99 5.73 14.18
N ARG A 6 -21.20 6.27 14.04
CA ARG A 6 -21.56 7.58 14.60
C ARG A 6 -21.71 7.49 16.11
N GLY A 7 -20.80 8.19 16.85
CA GLY A 7 -20.81 8.23 18.31
C GLY A 7 -20.46 6.88 18.96
N VAL A 8 -19.88 5.95 18.22
CA VAL A 8 -19.25 4.75 18.75
C VAL A 8 -17.90 5.17 19.34
N GLY A 9 -17.62 4.79 20.60
CA GLY A 9 -16.37 5.14 21.29
C GLY A 9 -16.42 6.42 22.15
N PHE A 10 -17.48 7.22 22.09
CA PHE A 10 -17.64 8.40 22.96
C PHE A 10 -17.92 8.10 24.44
N PRO A 11 -18.69 7.04 24.81
CA PRO A 11 -18.89 6.67 26.20
C PRO A 11 -17.58 6.17 26.83
N LYS A 12 -17.48 6.30 28.18
CA LYS A 12 -16.39 5.68 28.93
C LYS A 12 -16.40 4.17 28.74
N MET A 13 -15.28 3.62 28.35
CA MET A 13 -15.10 2.16 28.19
C MET A 13 -14.93 1.47 29.56
N PRO A 14 -15.42 0.22 29.72
CA PRO A 14 -16.24 -0.54 28.79
C PRO A 14 -17.71 -0.11 28.79
N TYR A 15 -18.38 -0.15 27.62
CA TYR A 15 -19.82 0.03 27.51
C TYR A 15 -20.40 -0.98 26.52
N GLU A 16 -21.70 -1.27 26.65
CA GLU A 16 -22.42 -2.15 25.75
C GLU A 16 -23.08 -1.34 24.64
N LEU A 17 -22.76 -1.65 23.37
CA LEU A 17 -23.39 -1.05 22.23
C LEU A 17 -24.67 -1.80 21.88
N THR A 18 -25.82 -1.27 22.30
CA THR A 18 -27.14 -1.88 22.08
C THR A 18 -27.74 -1.53 20.72
N ASP A 19 -27.41 -0.36 20.17
CA ASP A 19 -27.91 0.11 18.88
C ASP A 19 -26.87 -0.14 17.78
N LEU A 20 -27.00 -1.29 17.11
CA LEU A 20 -26.09 -1.70 16.02
C LEU A 20 -26.28 -0.88 14.72
N SER A 21 -27.39 -0.14 14.58
CA SER A 21 -27.62 0.73 13.40
C SER A 21 -26.61 1.90 13.32
N ARG A 22 -25.92 2.18 14.41
CA ARG A 22 -24.85 3.18 14.49
C ARG A 22 -23.52 2.70 13.92
N ILE A 23 -23.37 1.38 13.70
CA ILE A 23 -22.18 0.79 13.12
C ILE A 23 -22.21 1.01 11.60
N GLU A 24 -21.18 1.60 11.07
CA GLU A 24 -21.00 1.79 9.63
C GLU A 24 -20.06 0.75 9.03
N ARG A 25 -19.06 0.36 9.80
CA ARG A 25 -18.06 -0.60 9.36
C ARG A 25 -17.47 -1.36 10.55
N THR A 26 -17.22 -2.64 10.33
CA THR A 26 -16.51 -3.51 11.28
C THR A 26 -15.28 -4.09 10.59
N PHE A 27 -14.14 -4.03 11.28
CA PHE A 27 -12.88 -4.61 10.81
C PHE A 27 -12.51 -5.77 11.73
N TYR A 28 -12.32 -6.93 11.14
CA TYR A 28 -11.93 -8.14 11.82
C TYR A 28 -10.41 -8.32 11.78
N ASP A 29 -9.85 -9.12 12.69
CA ASP A 29 -8.42 -9.53 12.74
C ASP A 29 -7.40 -8.39 12.74
N VAL A 30 -7.85 -7.18 13.12
CA VAL A 30 -6.96 -6.03 13.27
C VAL A 30 -6.03 -6.24 14.47
N ASN A 31 -4.73 -6.15 14.23
CA ASN A 31 -3.74 -6.27 15.28
C ASN A 31 -3.88 -5.12 16.30
N PRO A 32 -3.91 -5.42 17.63
CA PRO A 32 -4.09 -4.41 18.67
C PRO A 32 -3.10 -3.23 18.62
N LYS A 33 -1.91 -3.43 18.10
CA LYS A 33 -0.92 -2.34 17.93
C LYS A 33 -1.42 -1.16 17.06
N TYR A 34 -2.42 -1.40 16.20
CA TYR A 34 -2.99 -0.37 15.33
C TYR A 34 -4.20 0.36 15.93
N PHE A 35 -4.72 -0.07 17.10
CA PHE A 35 -5.93 0.54 17.67
C PHE A 35 -5.78 2.02 18.01
N GLY A 36 -4.62 2.40 18.58
CA GLY A 36 -4.33 3.81 18.87
C GLY A 36 -4.31 4.66 17.61
N MET A 37 -3.57 4.22 16.59
CA MET A 37 -3.49 4.89 15.30
C MET A 37 -4.86 5.01 14.62
N ALA A 38 -5.65 3.93 14.63
CA ALA A 38 -6.98 3.91 14.02
C ALA A 38 -7.94 4.94 14.62
N ALA A 39 -7.79 5.26 15.92
CA ALA A 39 -8.63 6.25 16.60
C ALA A 39 -8.34 7.69 16.15
N ASP A 40 -7.13 7.98 15.69
CA ASP A 40 -6.68 9.32 15.29
C ASP A 40 -6.87 9.60 13.79
N LEU A 41 -7.19 8.58 13.00
CA LEU A 41 -7.32 8.71 11.54
C LEU A 41 -8.66 9.33 11.14
N PRO A 42 -8.69 10.19 10.10
CA PRO A 42 -9.93 10.74 9.55
C PRO A 42 -10.86 9.63 9.06
N ARG A 43 -12.07 9.57 9.63
CA ARG A 43 -13.06 8.54 9.31
C ARG A 43 -13.34 8.36 7.80
N PRO A 44 -13.56 9.43 6.99
CA PRO A 44 -13.79 9.25 5.56
C PRO A 44 -12.62 8.57 4.86
N LEU A 45 -11.39 8.84 5.30
CA LEU A 45 -10.18 8.24 4.76
C LEU A 45 -10.10 6.75 5.07
N VAL A 46 -10.40 6.35 6.32
CA VAL A 46 -10.42 4.93 6.71
C VAL A 46 -11.48 4.14 5.93
N LEU A 47 -12.67 4.72 5.74
CA LEU A 47 -13.74 4.09 4.95
C LEU A 47 -13.35 3.93 3.48
N ALA A 48 -12.74 4.96 2.88
CA ALA A 48 -12.23 4.87 1.51
C ALA A 48 -11.12 3.81 1.38
N CYS A 49 -10.21 3.73 2.35
CA CYS A 49 -9.17 2.70 2.36
C CYS A 49 -9.75 1.28 2.54
N ALA A 50 -10.83 1.13 3.30
CA ALA A 50 -11.54 -0.15 3.41
C ALA A 50 -12.17 -0.57 2.08
N GLU A 51 -12.79 0.36 1.35
CA GLU A 51 -13.34 0.08 0.01
C GLU A 51 -12.23 -0.26 -0.99
N ILE A 52 -11.08 0.43 -0.93
CA ILE A 52 -9.92 0.10 -1.76
C ILE A 52 -9.44 -1.32 -1.47
N THR A 53 -9.36 -1.71 -0.20
CA THR A 53 -8.94 -3.06 0.20
C THR A 53 -9.88 -4.13 -0.36
N GLU A 54 -11.20 -3.96 -0.23
CA GLU A 54 -12.18 -4.91 -0.77
C GLU A 54 -12.10 -5.06 -2.28
N ARG A 55 -11.95 -3.95 -3.00
CA ARG A 55 -11.77 -3.99 -4.46
C ARG A 55 -10.49 -4.72 -4.85
N ALA A 56 -9.40 -4.44 -4.12
CA ALA A 56 -8.12 -5.09 -4.36
C ALA A 56 -8.19 -6.61 -4.11
N GLU A 57 -8.84 -7.06 -3.04
CA GLU A 57 -9.05 -8.49 -2.77
C GLU A 57 -9.81 -9.19 -3.91
N ILE A 58 -10.83 -8.52 -4.46
CA ILE A 58 -11.61 -9.06 -5.58
C ILE A 58 -10.78 -9.13 -6.87
N GLU A 59 -10.05 -8.05 -7.21
CA GLU A 59 -9.34 -7.96 -8.49
C GLU A 59 -8.02 -8.75 -8.50
N LEU A 60 -7.37 -8.90 -7.33
CA LEU A 60 -6.15 -9.70 -7.16
C LEU A 60 -6.46 -11.18 -6.86
N ASP A 61 -7.73 -11.52 -6.58
CA ASP A 61 -8.18 -12.86 -6.20
C ASP A 61 -7.38 -13.44 -5.02
N CYS A 62 -7.10 -12.61 -4.00
CA CYS A 62 -6.38 -13.01 -2.80
C CYS A 62 -6.85 -12.26 -1.57
N ALA A 63 -6.68 -12.87 -0.40
CA ALA A 63 -6.89 -12.18 0.88
C ALA A 63 -5.73 -11.23 1.16
N LEU A 64 -6.03 -10.02 1.56
CA LEU A 64 -5.03 -9.02 1.94
C LEU A 64 -4.90 -8.92 3.45
N ASN A 65 -3.77 -8.40 3.90
CA ASN A 65 -3.54 -8.16 5.32
C ASN A 65 -4.67 -7.29 5.91
N PRO A 66 -5.40 -7.77 6.97
CA PRO A 66 -6.54 -7.06 7.52
C PRO A 66 -6.22 -5.70 8.14
N ASN A 67 -4.93 -5.38 8.32
CA ASN A 67 -4.50 -4.07 8.79
C ASN A 67 -4.31 -3.05 7.65
N LEU A 68 -4.40 -3.47 6.39
CA LEU A 68 -4.19 -2.60 5.22
C LEU A 68 -5.04 -1.31 5.25
N PRO A 69 -6.35 -1.33 5.58
CA PRO A 69 -7.14 -0.11 5.63
C PRO A 69 -6.54 0.98 6.53
N PHE A 70 -5.95 0.57 7.65
CA PHE A 70 -5.36 1.50 8.62
C PHE A 70 -3.96 1.95 8.21
N THR A 71 -3.10 1.03 7.77
CA THR A 71 -1.73 1.37 7.35
C THR A 71 -1.73 2.23 6.09
N LEU A 72 -2.65 1.99 5.17
CA LEU A 72 -2.84 2.83 3.98
C LEU A 72 -3.41 4.20 4.36
N ALA A 73 -4.42 4.25 5.25
CA ALA A 73 -4.99 5.52 5.71
C ALA A 73 -3.97 6.38 6.47
N ASP A 74 -3.11 5.79 7.28
CA ASP A 74 -2.03 6.48 7.97
C ASP A 74 -1.02 7.10 6.98
N HIS A 75 -0.55 6.30 6.02
CA HIS A 75 0.31 6.79 4.94
C HIS A 75 -0.33 7.96 4.19
N LEU A 76 -1.59 7.83 3.80
CA LEU A 76 -2.30 8.85 3.02
C LEU A 76 -2.59 10.12 3.83
N ASN A 77 -2.88 9.98 5.13
CA ASN A 77 -3.02 11.12 6.03
C ASN A 77 -1.71 11.91 6.13
N PHE A 78 -0.59 11.21 6.29
CA PHE A 78 0.73 11.81 6.29
C PHE A 78 1.08 12.45 4.92
N ALA A 79 0.75 11.77 3.81
CA ALA A 79 0.93 12.30 2.46
C ALA A 79 0.14 13.60 2.26
N ALA A 80 -1.11 13.66 2.75
CA ALA A 80 -1.94 14.86 2.68
C ALA A 80 -1.33 16.03 3.46
N GLU A 81 -0.77 15.79 4.65
CA GLU A 81 -0.09 16.82 5.44
C GLU A 81 1.18 17.32 4.74
N ARG A 82 1.95 16.42 4.17
CA ARG A 82 3.17 16.73 3.43
C ARG A 82 2.88 17.57 2.20
N LEU A 83 1.87 17.20 1.42
CA LEU A 83 1.44 17.95 0.22
C LEU A 83 0.93 19.35 0.56
N ARG A 84 0.21 19.52 1.68
CA ARG A 84 -0.17 20.88 2.14
C ARG A 84 1.04 21.77 2.46
N LYS A 85 2.18 21.18 2.80
CA LYS A 85 3.45 21.89 3.02
C LYS A 85 4.28 22.04 1.74
N GLY A 86 3.76 21.64 0.58
CA GLY A 86 4.45 21.73 -0.70
C GLY A 86 5.62 20.74 -0.86
N ILE A 87 5.65 19.68 -0.04
CA ILE A 87 6.71 18.67 -0.09
C ILE A 87 6.25 17.49 -0.95
N GLU A 88 6.86 17.31 -2.10
CA GLU A 88 6.69 16.14 -2.96
C GLU A 88 7.85 15.17 -2.76
N ILE A 89 7.54 13.88 -2.72
CA ILE A 89 8.53 12.82 -2.65
C ILE A 89 8.47 12.04 -3.96
N SER A 90 9.60 11.92 -4.64
CA SER A 90 9.73 10.98 -5.75
C SER A 90 10.19 9.63 -5.21
N THR A 91 9.57 8.56 -5.71
CA THR A 91 9.96 7.20 -5.36
C THR A 91 10.92 6.69 -6.45
N PRO A 92 12.21 6.46 -6.14
CA PRO A 92 13.19 5.97 -7.12
C PRO A 92 12.77 4.67 -7.81
N LEU A 93 11.98 3.84 -7.09
CA LEU A 93 11.48 2.55 -7.55
C LEU A 93 10.21 2.64 -8.40
N ALA A 94 9.76 3.85 -8.79
CA ALA A 94 8.49 4.04 -9.49
C ALA A 94 8.41 3.26 -10.81
N TYR A 95 9.50 3.18 -11.54
CA TYR A 95 9.57 2.42 -12.78
C TYR A 95 9.42 0.92 -12.50
N ASP A 96 10.21 0.39 -11.58
CA ASP A 96 10.25 -1.04 -11.26
C ASP A 96 8.90 -1.54 -10.71
N VAL A 97 8.26 -0.75 -9.85
CA VAL A 97 6.93 -1.08 -9.32
C VAL A 97 5.90 -1.14 -10.44
N ARG A 98 5.83 -0.13 -11.31
CA ARG A 98 4.87 -0.10 -12.43
C ARG A 98 5.06 -1.27 -13.41
N HIS A 99 6.29 -1.69 -13.60
CA HIS A 99 6.63 -2.76 -14.54
C HIS A 99 6.43 -4.17 -13.96
N LEU A 100 6.81 -4.37 -12.71
CA LEU A 100 6.74 -5.67 -12.04
C LEU A 100 5.36 -5.97 -11.44
N TYR A 101 4.59 -4.92 -11.11
CA TYR A 101 3.29 -4.97 -10.45
C TYR A 101 2.23 -4.14 -11.20
N PRO A 102 1.94 -4.50 -12.47
CA PRO A 102 1.03 -3.71 -13.31
C PRO A 102 -0.42 -3.72 -12.80
N LYS A 103 -0.89 -4.83 -12.20
CA LYS A 103 -2.25 -4.93 -11.64
C LYS A 103 -2.41 -4.03 -10.42
N GLU A 104 -1.50 -4.12 -9.48
CA GLU A 104 -1.49 -3.32 -8.24
C GLU A 104 -1.30 -1.83 -8.55
N THR A 105 -0.53 -1.52 -9.59
CA THR A 105 -0.39 -0.14 -10.08
C THR A 105 -1.70 0.37 -10.68
N GLU A 106 -2.43 -0.43 -11.43
CA GLU A 106 -3.72 -0.02 -11.98
C GLU A 106 -4.77 0.16 -10.87
N LEU A 107 -4.82 -0.76 -9.91
CA LEU A 107 -5.63 -0.63 -8.70
C LEU A 107 -5.29 0.64 -7.92
N ALA A 108 -4.01 0.99 -7.80
CA ALA A 108 -3.58 2.20 -7.12
C ALA A 108 -4.02 3.49 -7.84
N LYS A 109 -4.12 3.48 -9.18
CA LYS A 109 -4.71 4.61 -9.94
C LYS A 109 -6.19 4.76 -9.64
N GLN A 110 -6.95 3.65 -9.66
CA GLN A 110 -8.38 3.64 -9.31
C GLN A 110 -8.59 4.08 -7.85
N ALA A 111 -7.71 3.62 -6.93
CA ALA A 111 -7.73 4.04 -5.54
C ALA A 111 -7.55 5.56 -5.38
N ARG A 112 -6.63 6.17 -6.14
CA ARG A 112 -6.44 7.63 -6.14
C ARG A 112 -7.71 8.38 -6.56
N GLU A 113 -8.43 7.89 -7.57
CA GLU A 113 -9.69 8.48 -8.02
C GLU A 113 -10.79 8.33 -6.95
N LEU A 114 -10.87 7.16 -6.32
CA LEU A 114 -11.79 6.89 -5.23
C LEU A 114 -11.53 7.82 -4.03
N LEU A 115 -10.27 7.98 -3.64
CA LEU A 115 -9.87 8.89 -2.55
C LEU A 115 -10.25 10.35 -2.83
N ALA A 116 -10.10 10.79 -4.08
CA ALA A 116 -10.51 12.14 -4.47
C ALA A 116 -12.03 12.34 -4.34
N ARG A 117 -12.82 11.32 -4.66
CA ARG A 117 -14.27 11.36 -4.63
C ARG A 117 -14.85 11.18 -3.22
N GLU A 118 -14.38 10.17 -2.48
CA GLU A 118 -14.99 9.75 -1.21
C GLU A 118 -14.36 10.44 0.01
N ALA A 119 -13.06 10.72 -0.04
CA ALA A 119 -12.33 11.37 1.06
C ALA A 119 -11.93 12.83 0.76
N GLY A 120 -12.24 13.35 -0.44
CA GLY A 120 -11.82 14.69 -0.86
C GLY A 120 -10.30 14.85 -1.00
N LEU A 121 -9.55 13.75 -1.04
CA LEU A 121 -8.10 13.73 -1.04
C LEU A 121 -7.55 13.64 -2.47
N LYS A 122 -7.12 14.79 -3.01
CA LYS A 122 -6.47 14.85 -4.32
C LYS A 122 -4.96 14.59 -4.17
N LEU A 123 -4.50 13.49 -4.74
CA LEU A 123 -3.12 13.04 -4.69
C LEU A 123 -2.42 13.19 -6.05
N PRO A 124 -1.13 13.55 -6.09
CA PRO A 124 -0.34 13.57 -7.32
C PRO A 124 -0.08 12.13 -7.83
N ASP A 125 0.35 12.03 -9.08
CA ASP A 125 0.64 10.73 -9.72
C ASP A 125 1.80 9.96 -9.04
N SER A 126 2.69 10.69 -8.37
CA SER A 126 3.77 10.09 -7.56
C SER A 126 3.26 9.21 -6.43
N GLU A 127 2.08 9.49 -5.86
CA GLU A 127 1.49 8.67 -4.79
C GLU A 127 0.87 7.35 -5.30
N VAL A 128 0.62 7.20 -6.58
CA VAL A 128 0.17 5.92 -7.17
C VAL A 128 1.14 4.78 -6.84
N VAL A 129 2.43 5.05 -6.94
CA VAL A 129 3.46 4.04 -6.63
C VAL A 129 3.44 3.67 -5.15
N ASN A 130 3.28 4.65 -4.27
CA ASN A 130 3.22 4.41 -2.83
C ASN A 130 1.98 3.60 -2.45
N ILE A 131 0.81 3.89 -3.04
CA ILE A 131 -0.41 3.09 -2.85
C ILE A 131 -0.19 1.66 -3.36
N ALA A 132 0.39 1.49 -4.55
CA ALA A 132 0.70 0.16 -5.09
C ALA A 132 1.62 -0.64 -4.16
N LEU A 133 2.65 -0.01 -3.58
CA LEU A 133 3.54 -0.64 -2.61
C LEU A 133 2.79 -1.12 -1.35
N HIS A 134 1.78 -0.38 -0.88
CA HIS A 134 0.93 -0.84 0.22
C HIS A 134 0.10 -2.07 -0.15
N LEU A 135 -0.46 -2.12 -1.38
CA LEU A 135 -1.21 -3.29 -1.87
C LEU A 135 -0.30 -4.51 -1.97
N ILE A 136 0.84 -4.40 -2.64
CA ILE A 136 1.84 -5.47 -2.80
C ILE A 136 2.28 -6.02 -1.44
N ASN A 137 2.55 -5.14 -0.49
CA ASN A 137 2.94 -5.56 0.86
C ASN A 137 1.82 -6.29 1.60
N ALA A 138 0.56 -5.94 1.32
CA ALA A 138 -0.60 -6.57 1.95
C ALA A 138 -0.91 -7.96 1.39
N GLU A 139 -0.47 -8.29 0.17
CA GLU A 139 -0.57 -9.63 -0.43
C GLU A 139 0.40 -10.63 0.21
N ALA A 140 1.52 -10.15 0.77
CA ALA A 140 2.49 -11.02 1.42
C ALA A 140 1.96 -11.56 2.75
N GLU A 141 1.98 -12.88 2.95
CA GLU A 141 1.53 -13.54 4.19
C GLU A 141 2.17 -12.95 5.46
N ALA A 142 3.39 -12.45 5.35
CA ALA A 142 4.13 -11.86 6.47
C ALA A 142 3.94 -10.34 6.64
N GLY A 143 3.33 -9.63 5.67
CA GLY A 143 3.14 -8.18 5.73
C GLY A 143 4.43 -7.38 5.96
N ASP A 144 5.56 -7.85 5.44
CA ASP A 144 6.87 -7.26 5.69
C ASP A 144 7.28 -6.30 4.56
N MET A 145 6.90 -5.03 4.72
CA MET A 145 7.31 -3.92 3.84
C MET A 145 8.84 -3.84 3.70
N HIS A 146 9.59 -4.21 4.75
CA HIS A 146 11.04 -4.17 4.73
C HIS A 146 11.62 -5.17 3.72
N SER A 147 11.14 -6.41 3.72
CA SER A 147 11.57 -7.46 2.78
C SER A 147 11.29 -7.08 1.33
N MET A 148 10.12 -6.51 1.07
CA MET A 148 9.77 -6.02 -0.26
C MET A 148 10.67 -4.87 -0.70
N MET A 149 10.89 -3.87 0.15
CA MET A 149 11.78 -2.74 -0.14
C MET A 149 13.23 -3.19 -0.35
N MET A 150 13.69 -4.20 0.40
CA MET A 150 15.01 -4.81 0.20
C MET A 150 15.11 -5.50 -1.16
N THR A 151 14.05 -6.20 -1.60
CA THR A 151 14.01 -6.85 -2.91
C THR A 151 14.08 -5.81 -4.04
N LEU A 152 13.25 -4.77 -3.98
CA LEU A 152 13.25 -3.70 -4.98
C LEU A 152 14.59 -2.94 -5.00
N LYS A 153 15.16 -2.68 -3.83
CA LYS A 153 16.48 -2.05 -3.75
C LYS A 153 17.58 -2.92 -4.36
N ALA A 154 17.58 -4.22 -4.08
CA ALA A 154 18.55 -5.16 -4.66
C ALA A 154 18.46 -5.18 -6.20
N LEU A 155 17.22 -5.14 -6.76
CA LEU A 155 17.03 -5.05 -8.21
C LEU A 155 17.64 -3.76 -8.77
N SER A 156 17.36 -2.62 -8.15
CA SER A 156 17.89 -1.32 -8.57
C SER A 156 19.42 -1.25 -8.47
N ASP A 157 20.00 -1.81 -7.40
CA ASP A 157 21.45 -1.85 -7.21
C ASP A 157 22.14 -2.73 -8.27
N VAL A 158 21.53 -3.86 -8.64
CA VAL A 158 22.04 -4.73 -9.72
C VAL A 158 21.96 -4.05 -11.07
N ASP A 159 20.88 -3.35 -11.38
CA ASP A 159 20.76 -2.55 -12.60
C ASP A 159 21.92 -1.55 -12.70
N GLY A 160 22.17 -0.79 -11.64
CA GLY A 160 23.26 0.19 -11.60
C GLY A 160 24.66 -0.46 -11.75
N ILE A 161 24.86 -1.64 -11.19
CA ILE A 161 26.11 -2.42 -11.35
C ILE A 161 26.28 -2.83 -12.83
N VAL A 162 25.23 -3.37 -13.44
CA VAL A 162 25.26 -3.83 -14.85
C VAL A 162 25.55 -2.65 -15.79
N GLU A 163 24.84 -1.54 -15.63
CA GLU A 163 25.06 -0.33 -16.43
C GLU A 163 26.50 0.18 -16.31
N LYS A 164 27.01 0.24 -15.09
CA LYS A 164 28.38 0.71 -14.81
C LYS A 164 29.45 -0.23 -15.34
N GLN A 165 29.31 -1.55 -15.13
CA GLN A 165 30.35 -2.51 -15.50
C GLN A 165 30.41 -2.74 -17.01
N LEU A 166 29.27 -2.68 -17.70
CA LEU A 166 29.18 -2.91 -19.14
C LEU A 166 29.20 -1.61 -19.94
N ALA A 167 29.22 -0.44 -19.28
CA ALA A 167 29.14 0.89 -19.90
C ALA A 167 27.96 1.03 -20.86
N ILE A 168 26.79 0.51 -20.47
CA ILE A 168 25.54 0.54 -21.22
C ILE A 168 24.45 1.25 -20.41
N THR A 169 23.40 1.69 -21.10
CA THR A 169 22.14 2.10 -20.49
C THR A 169 21.11 1.00 -20.73
N LEU A 170 20.50 0.48 -19.67
CA LEU A 170 19.48 -0.54 -19.78
C LEU A 170 18.20 0.04 -20.37
N ASN A 171 17.74 -0.53 -21.48
CA ASN A 171 16.42 -0.20 -22.01
C ASN A 171 15.36 -0.96 -21.21
N LYS A 172 14.84 -0.30 -20.16
CA LYS A 172 13.87 -0.88 -19.22
C LYS A 172 12.54 -1.23 -19.87
N GLU A 173 12.19 -0.62 -21.02
CA GLU A 173 11.01 -0.92 -21.83
C GLU A 173 11.16 -2.18 -22.69
N SER A 174 12.34 -2.78 -22.74
CA SER A 174 12.60 -3.94 -23.60
C SER A 174 12.09 -5.24 -22.97
N PHE A 175 11.65 -6.16 -23.84
CA PHE A 175 11.31 -7.53 -23.43
C PHE A 175 12.47 -8.26 -22.72
N SER A 176 13.70 -8.01 -23.15
CA SER A 176 14.90 -8.59 -22.55
C SER A 176 15.10 -8.11 -21.11
N TYR A 177 14.85 -6.83 -20.84
CA TYR A 177 14.90 -6.27 -19.50
C TYR A 177 13.80 -6.86 -18.62
N SER A 178 12.57 -6.98 -19.11
CA SER A 178 11.46 -7.60 -18.37
C SER A 178 11.81 -9.02 -17.94
N ARG A 179 12.39 -9.82 -18.83
CA ARG A 179 12.87 -11.17 -18.48
C ARG A 179 13.98 -11.13 -17.44
N PHE A 180 14.98 -10.27 -17.63
CA PHE A 180 16.09 -10.10 -16.70
C PHE A 180 15.58 -9.75 -15.28
N SER A 181 14.75 -8.72 -15.17
CA SER A 181 14.18 -8.26 -13.88
C SER A 181 13.35 -9.34 -13.20
N MET A 182 12.55 -10.10 -13.97
CA MET A 182 11.76 -11.19 -13.42
C MET A 182 12.66 -12.30 -12.84
N HIS A 183 13.70 -12.72 -13.57
CA HIS A 183 14.63 -13.74 -13.08
C HIS A 183 15.41 -13.27 -11.85
N LEU A 184 15.84 -12.01 -11.85
CA LEU A 184 16.55 -11.42 -10.73
C LEU A 184 15.66 -11.33 -9.49
N ARG A 185 14.39 -10.95 -9.65
CA ARG A 185 13.40 -10.96 -8.56
C ARG A 185 13.26 -12.34 -7.94
N TYR A 186 13.08 -13.39 -8.76
CA TYR A 186 12.99 -14.76 -8.24
C TYR A 186 14.27 -15.19 -7.52
N LEU A 187 15.44 -14.79 -8.02
CA LEU A 187 16.71 -15.06 -7.35
C LEU A 187 16.77 -14.40 -5.97
N VAL A 188 16.45 -13.12 -5.89
CA VAL A 188 16.46 -12.37 -4.62
C VAL A 188 15.47 -12.97 -3.63
N GLN A 189 14.25 -13.32 -4.06
CA GLN A 189 13.25 -13.96 -3.19
C GLN A 189 13.72 -15.33 -2.67
N ARG A 190 14.37 -16.14 -3.52
CA ARG A 190 14.94 -17.42 -3.09
C ARG A 190 16.06 -17.25 -2.05
N LEU A 191 16.95 -16.29 -2.28
CA LEU A 191 18.02 -15.98 -1.33
C LEU A 191 17.47 -15.47 0.01
N ALA A 192 16.45 -14.60 -0.03
CA ALA A 192 15.80 -14.10 1.17
C ALA A 192 15.06 -15.19 1.95
N SER A 193 14.51 -16.22 1.26
CA SER A 193 13.81 -17.35 1.89
C SER A 193 14.74 -18.51 2.28
N GLY A 194 16.06 -18.37 2.09
CA GLY A 194 17.04 -19.41 2.44
C GLY A 194 16.97 -20.68 1.58
N ARG A 195 16.48 -20.58 0.35
CA ARG A 195 16.33 -21.67 -0.62
C ARG A 195 17.27 -21.51 -1.81
#